data_325b315c983151569c0ba8c1351e0f57
#
_entry.id   325b315c983151569c0ba8c1351e0f57
#
_cell.length_a   1.000
_cell.length_b   1.000
_cell.length_c   1.000
_cell.angle_alpha   90.00
_cell.angle_beta   90.00
_cell.angle_gamma   90.00
#
_symmetry.space_group_name_H-M   'P 1'
#
loop_
_entity.id
_entity.type
_entity.pdbx_description
1 polymer ?
#
loop_
_entity_poly.entity_id
_entity_poly.type
_entity_poly.pdbx_seq_one_letter_code
_entity_poly.pdbx_strand_id
1 'polypeptide(L)'
;SLMHAAKAEQNHHGQTKDDVFLCIPPLYHTGAKMHWFGSLLTGGKAVLLKGTSPKTILQAVSEEHCTIVWLLVPWAQDLLLALDNKELDIADYDLDQWRLMHIGAQPVPPSLIKHWKEYFPHHQYDTNYGLSESIGPGCVHLGVDNIDKVGAIGKAGYGWEAKIIDEQGETV
;
A
#
# COMPACT_ATOMS: atom_id res chain seq x y z
N SER A 1 -16.21 4.59 10.99
CA SER A 1 -15.60 5.90 11.28
C SER A 1 -14.14 5.95 10.83
N LEU A 2 -13.57 7.14 10.61
CA LEU A 2 -12.18 7.30 10.21
C LEU A 2 -11.21 6.65 11.23
N MET A 3 -11.51 6.74 12.51
CA MET A 3 -10.73 6.07 13.57
C MET A 3 -10.71 4.55 13.40
N HIS A 4 -11.84 3.94 13.04
CA HIS A 4 -11.91 2.50 12.78
C HIS A 4 -11.06 2.12 11.56
N ALA A 5 -11.18 2.88 10.47
CA ALA A 5 -10.40 2.66 9.26
C ALA A 5 -8.88 2.77 9.52
N ALA A 6 -8.47 3.80 10.27
CA ALA A 6 -7.07 3.98 10.65
C ALA A 6 -6.53 2.82 11.50
N LYS A 7 -7.34 2.32 12.46
CA LYS A 7 -6.99 1.14 13.27
C LYS A 7 -6.92 -0.13 12.42
N ALA A 8 -7.85 -0.31 11.47
CA ALA A 8 -7.86 -1.45 10.58
C ALA A 8 -6.60 -1.49 9.71
N GLU A 9 -6.25 -0.39 9.05
CA GLU A 9 -5.07 -0.32 8.21
C GLU A 9 -3.77 -0.48 9.01
N GLN A 10 -3.66 0.18 10.14
CA GLN A 10 -2.51 -0.01 11.03
C GLN A 10 -2.34 -1.47 11.44
N ASN A 11 -3.45 -2.16 11.72
CA ASN A 11 -3.43 -3.59 12.05
C ASN A 11 -3.02 -4.45 10.84
N HIS A 12 -3.56 -4.19 9.65
CA HIS A 12 -3.20 -4.91 8.43
C HIS A 12 -1.72 -4.78 8.08
N HIS A 13 -1.16 -3.58 8.21
CA HIS A 13 0.26 -3.33 7.95
C HIS A 13 1.20 -3.85 9.05
N GLY A 14 0.67 -4.29 10.19
CA GLY A 14 1.48 -4.56 11.39
C GLY A 14 2.29 -3.33 11.80
N GLN A 15 1.70 -2.14 11.64
CA GLN A 15 2.39 -0.87 11.84
C GLN A 15 2.65 -0.61 13.31
N THR A 16 3.87 -0.17 13.63
CA THR A 16 4.33 0.15 14.98
C THR A 16 4.79 1.60 15.10
N LYS A 17 5.19 2.01 16.29
CA LYS A 17 5.79 3.32 16.53
C LYS A 17 7.13 3.54 15.81
N ASP A 18 7.78 2.47 15.42
CA ASP A 18 9.09 2.50 14.75
C ASP A 18 8.95 2.60 13.21
N ASP A 19 7.73 2.49 12.69
CA ASP A 19 7.45 2.63 11.26
C ASP A 19 7.38 4.09 10.81
N VAL A 20 7.87 4.32 9.61
CA VAL A 20 7.77 5.58 8.88
C VAL A 20 6.94 5.36 7.63
N PHE A 21 5.77 5.96 7.59
CA PHE A 21 4.81 5.80 6.50
C PHE A 21 4.95 6.91 5.47
N LEU A 22 5.24 6.58 4.21
CA LEU A 22 5.24 7.54 3.11
C LEU A 22 3.84 7.67 2.50
N CYS A 23 3.21 8.80 2.70
CA CYS A 23 1.89 9.14 2.18
C CYS A 23 2.04 10.10 0.99
N ILE A 24 1.78 9.60 -0.20
CA ILE A 24 1.92 10.35 -1.46
C ILE A 24 0.61 11.03 -1.88
N PRO A 25 -0.57 10.34 -1.78
CA PRO A 25 -1.82 10.95 -2.20
C PRO A 25 -2.19 12.18 -1.35
N PRO A 26 -2.93 13.12 -1.93
CA PRO A 26 -3.39 14.30 -1.19
C PRO A 26 -4.24 13.94 0.04
N LEU A 27 -4.09 14.70 1.12
CA LEU A 27 -4.77 14.44 2.40
C LEU A 27 -6.31 14.56 2.35
N TYR A 28 -6.88 15.13 1.32
CA TYR A 28 -8.34 15.09 1.13
C TYR A 28 -8.83 13.71 0.70
N HIS A 29 -7.94 12.87 0.14
CA HIS A 29 -8.26 11.49 -0.23
C HIS A 29 -8.46 10.63 1.02
N THR A 30 -9.53 9.82 1.05
CA THR A 30 -9.88 9.00 2.23
C THR A 30 -8.76 8.04 2.61
N GLY A 31 -8.13 7.40 1.62
CA GLY A 31 -6.99 6.53 1.85
C GLY A 31 -5.82 7.23 2.51
N ALA A 32 -5.45 8.43 2.04
CA ALA A 32 -4.37 9.19 2.67
C ALA A 32 -4.67 9.52 4.13
N LYS A 33 -5.93 9.90 4.43
CA LYS A 33 -6.34 10.21 5.81
C LYS A 33 -6.19 9.01 6.73
N MET A 34 -6.67 7.83 6.34
CA MET A 34 -6.62 6.66 7.22
C MET A 34 -5.18 6.22 7.52
N HIS A 35 -4.27 6.31 6.55
CA HIS A 35 -2.86 5.97 6.76
C HIS A 35 -2.14 7.01 7.63
N TRP A 36 -2.37 8.28 7.38
CA TRP A 36 -1.82 9.34 8.23
C TRP A 36 -2.30 9.21 9.67
N PHE A 37 -3.61 9.06 9.88
CA PHE A 37 -4.15 8.83 11.23
C PHE A 37 -3.67 7.51 11.84
N GLY A 38 -3.44 6.47 11.03
CA GLY A 38 -2.82 5.21 11.47
C GLY A 38 -1.45 5.44 12.09
N SER A 39 -0.61 6.26 11.46
CA SER A 39 0.71 6.62 11.99
C SER A 39 0.61 7.39 13.30
N LEU A 40 -0.34 8.33 13.43
CA LEU A 40 -0.57 9.02 14.70
C LEU A 40 -1.04 8.09 15.81
N LEU A 41 -1.87 7.10 15.49
CA LEU A 41 -2.38 6.12 16.46
C LEU A 41 -1.27 5.22 17.03
N THR A 42 -0.28 4.88 16.22
CA THR A 42 0.86 4.05 16.64
C THR A 42 1.97 4.85 17.30
N GLY A 43 1.94 6.19 17.18
CA GLY A 43 3.05 7.06 17.57
C GLY A 43 4.22 7.01 16.60
N GLY A 44 4.01 6.48 15.41
CA GLY A 44 4.99 6.46 14.33
C GLY A 44 5.08 7.78 13.57
N LYS A 45 5.97 7.84 12.57
CA LYS A 45 6.16 8.99 11.68
C LYS A 45 5.33 8.81 10.40
N ALA A 46 4.73 9.88 9.90
CA ALA A 46 4.18 9.95 8.56
C ALA A 46 4.89 11.05 7.77
N VAL A 47 5.37 10.71 6.59
CA VAL A 47 5.97 11.64 5.63
C VAL A 47 4.92 11.97 4.58
N LEU A 48 4.59 13.25 4.44
CA LEU A 48 3.65 13.73 3.43
C LEU A 48 4.44 14.20 2.22
N LEU A 49 4.45 13.42 1.17
CA LEU A 49 5.23 13.71 -0.03
C LEU A 49 4.43 14.55 -1.01
N LYS A 50 5.04 15.61 -1.50
CA LYS A 50 4.52 16.37 -2.63
C LYS A 50 5.25 15.96 -3.90
N GLY A 51 4.53 15.32 -4.78
CA GLY A 51 5.06 14.83 -6.06
C GLY A 51 5.02 13.31 -6.15
N THR A 52 5.01 12.82 -7.39
CA THR A 52 4.76 11.40 -7.68
C THR A 52 5.80 10.81 -8.64
N SER A 53 6.88 11.57 -8.96
CA SER A 53 7.91 11.05 -9.84
C SER A 53 8.68 9.91 -9.17
N PRO A 54 9.11 8.89 -9.90
CA PRO A 54 9.91 7.78 -9.39
C PRO A 54 11.11 8.25 -8.56
N LYS A 55 11.85 9.23 -9.06
CA LYS A 55 13.01 9.80 -8.36
C LYS A 55 12.62 10.42 -7.02
N THR A 56 11.55 11.22 -6.99
CA THR A 56 11.09 11.89 -5.76
C THR A 56 10.65 10.87 -4.72
N ILE A 57 10.00 9.77 -5.15
CA ILE A 57 9.57 8.68 -4.27
C ILE A 57 10.79 7.99 -3.66
N LEU A 58 11.75 7.55 -4.49
CA LEU A 58 12.95 6.85 -3.98
C LEU A 58 13.81 7.74 -3.08
N GLN A 59 13.95 9.02 -3.42
CA GLN A 59 14.64 9.99 -2.55
C GLN A 59 13.97 10.11 -1.19
N ALA A 60 12.64 10.27 -1.15
CA ALA A 60 11.91 10.38 0.11
C ALA A 60 12.00 9.09 0.95
N VAL A 61 11.94 7.92 0.32
CA VAL A 61 12.13 6.64 1.02
C VAL A 61 13.52 6.57 1.65
N SER A 62 14.54 6.94 0.89
CA SER A 62 15.94 6.91 1.33
C SER A 62 16.22 7.93 2.45
N GLU A 63 15.89 9.21 2.21
CA GLU A 63 16.24 10.31 3.11
C GLU A 63 15.43 10.30 4.42
N GLU A 64 14.16 9.89 4.35
CA GLU A 64 13.25 9.87 5.49
C GLU A 64 13.18 8.48 6.17
N HIS A 65 13.92 7.49 5.64
CA HIS A 65 13.94 6.10 6.10
C HIS A 65 12.55 5.47 6.17
N CYS A 66 11.77 5.63 5.10
CA CYS A 66 10.40 5.12 5.05
C CYS A 66 10.38 3.59 5.04
N THR A 67 9.52 3.01 5.87
CA THR A 67 9.37 1.55 6.02
C THR A 67 8.14 1.01 5.31
N ILE A 68 7.13 1.84 5.13
CA ILE A 68 5.87 1.53 4.45
C ILE A 68 5.58 2.63 3.44
N VAL A 69 5.29 2.25 2.21
CA VAL A 69 4.95 3.20 1.14
C VAL A 69 3.63 2.84 0.51
N TRP A 70 2.72 3.80 0.41
CA TRP A 70 1.49 3.62 -0.36
C TRP A 70 1.65 4.14 -1.77
N LEU A 71 1.54 3.24 -2.73
CA LEU A 71 1.60 3.52 -4.16
C LEU A 71 0.24 3.33 -4.83
N LEU A 72 -0.06 4.16 -5.81
CA LEU A 72 -1.06 3.82 -6.82
C LEU A 72 -0.39 2.94 -7.89
N VAL A 73 -1.19 2.11 -8.56
CA VAL A 73 -0.69 1.23 -9.62
C VAL A 73 0.12 1.97 -10.70
N PRO A 74 -0.31 3.13 -11.22
CA PRO A 74 0.49 3.89 -12.19
C PRO A 74 1.86 4.32 -11.64
N TRP A 75 1.95 4.75 -10.38
CA TRP A 75 3.23 5.17 -9.80
C TRP A 75 4.21 4.02 -9.62
N ALA A 76 3.69 2.84 -9.27
CA ALA A 76 4.51 1.62 -9.24
C ALA A 76 4.99 1.23 -10.64
N GLN A 77 4.15 1.36 -11.66
CA GLN A 77 4.52 1.13 -13.06
C GLN A 77 5.58 2.11 -13.53
N ASP A 78 5.41 3.41 -13.26
CA ASP A 78 6.38 4.44 -13.64
C ASP A 78 7.74 4.21 -12.96
N LEU A 79 7.73 3.76 -11.70
CA LEU A 79 8.95 3.44 -10.97
C LEU A 79 9.69 2.26 -11.60
N LEU A 80 8.99 1.17 -11.90
CA LEU A 80 9.58 0.02 -12.58
C LEU A 80 10.11 0.39 -13.96
N LEU A 81 9.37 1.19 -14.72
CA LEU A 81 9.80 1.65 -16.05
C LEU A 81 11.09 2.47 -15.97
N ALA A 82 11.21 3.35 -14.98
CA ALA A 82 12.42 4.16 -14.78
C ALA A 82 13.64 3.28 -14.41
N LEU A 83 13.41 2.20 -13.65
CA LEU A 83 14.46 1.22 -13.32
C LEU A 83 14.85 0.39 -14.56
N ASP A 84 13.88 -0.11 -15.32
CA ASP A 84 14.10 -0.88 -16.54
C ASP A 84 14.91 -0.08 -17.58
N ASN A 85 14.59 1.19 -17.73
CA ASN A 85 15.27 2.12 -18.63
C ASN A 85 16.62 2.60 -18.11
N LYS A 86 17.00 2.20 -16.88
CA LYS A 86 18.22 2.68 -16.20
C LYS A 86 18.27 4.21 -16.04
N GLU A 87 17.12 4.85 -15.94
CA GLU A 87 17.00 6.26 -15.58
C GLU A 87 17.26 6.48 -14.09
N LEU A 88 17.01 5.42 -13.29
CA LEU A 88 17.31 5.34 -11.85
C LEU A 88 17.99 4.02 -11.55
N ASP A 89 18.86 4.03 -10.53
CA ASP A 89 19.48 2.83 -9.97
C ASP A 89 19.11 2.73 -8.49
N ILE A 90 18.56 1.58 -8.06
CA ILE A 90 18.22 1.35 -6.65
C ILE A 90 19.45 1.41 -5.73
N ALA A 91 20.65 1.14 -6.27
CA ALA A 91 21.91 1.22 -5.53
C ALA A 91 22.29 2.65 -5.08
N ASP A 92 21.66 3.67 -5.69
CA ASP A 92 21.88 5.07 -5.32
C ASP A 92 21.08 5.50 -4.08
N TYR A 93 20.23 4.61 -3.54
CA TYR A 93 19.28 4.92 -2.47
C TYR A 93 19.40 3.92 -1.32
N ASP A 94 19.20 4.39 -0.09
CA ASP A 94 19.04 3.55 1.10
C ASP A 94 17.59 3.07 1.19
N LEU A 95 17.33 1.82 0.78
CA LEU A 95 15.98 1.25 0.68
C LEU A 95 15.80 -0.01 1.54
N ASP A 96 16.81 -0.46 2.27
CA ASP A 96 16.77 -1.71 3.03
C ASP A 96 15.68 -1.74 4.11
N GLN A 97 15.35 -0.57 4.68
CA GLN A 97 14.30 -0.43 5.69
C GLN A 97 12.88 -0.47 5.11
N TRP A 98 12.72 -0.30 3.79
CA TRP A 98 11.41 -0.35 3.14
C TRP A 98 10.89 -1.79 3.11
N ARG A 99 10.01 -2.13 4.03
CA ARG A 99 9.51 -3.49 4.24
C ARG A 99 8.19 -3.80 3.53
N LEU A 100 7.34 -2.79 3.33
CA LEU A 100 5.98 -2.99 2.82
C LEU A 100 5.64 -2.00 1.70
N MET A 101 5.23 -2.55 0.56
CA MET A 101 4.54 -1.81 -0.50
C MET A 101 3.04 -2.03 -0.36
N HIS A 102 2.33 -1.01 0.10
CA HIS A 102 0.88 -0.98 0.03
C HIS A 102 0.45 -0.40 -1.32
N ILE A 103 -0.36 -1.10 -2.08
CA ILE A 103 -0.76 -0.69 -3.43
C ILE A 103 -2.26 -0.86 -3.62
N GLY A 104 -2.91 0.09 -4.28
CA GLY A 104 -4.36 -0.01 -4.46
C GLY A 104 -4.97 1.11 -5.28
N ALA A 105 -6.21 1.43 -4.92
CA ALA A 105 -7.14 2.34 -5.61
C ALA A 105 -7.63 1.84 -6.97
N GLN A 106 -7.13 0.70 -7.44
CA GLN A 106 -7.62 -0.02 -8.63
C GLN A 106 -7.14 -1.49 -8.60
N PRO A 107 -7.65 -2.38 -9.47
CA PRO A 107 -7.16 -3.75 -9.59
C PRO A 107 -5.64 -3.78 -9.83
N VAL A 108 -4.93 -4.61 -9.09
CA VAL A 108 -3.47 -4.75 -9.17
C VAL A 108 -3.12 -5.88 -10.14
N PRO A 109 -2.44 -5.60 -11.26
CA PRO A 109 -2.05 -6.65 -12.19
C PRO A 109 -1.04 -7.64 -11.56
N PRO A 110 -1.25 -8.96 -11.69
CA PRO A 110 -0.28 -9.94 -11.21
C PRO A 110 1.14 -9.76 -11.78
N SER A 111 1.24 -9.34 -13.04
CA SER A 111 2.51 -9.05 -13.70
C SER A 111 3.28 -7.93 -13.03
N LEU A 112 2.59 -6.90 -12.54
CA LEU A 112 3.20 -5.78 -11.83
C LEU A 112 3.91 -6.26 -10.56
N ILE A 113 3.26 -7.08 -9.76
CA ILE A 113 3.84 -7.57 -8.51
C ILE A 113 4.99 -8.55 -8.78
N LYS A 114 4.88 -9.41 -9.81
CA LYS A 114 5.98 -10.27 -10.22
C LYS A 114 7.21 -9.47 -10.63
N HIS A 115 7.03 -8.44 -11.44
CA HIS A 115 8.09 -7.54 -11.87
C HIS A 115 8.66 -6.73 -10.69
N TRP A 116 7.80 -6.25 -9.79
CA TRP A 116 8.24 -5.58 -8.55
C TRP A 116 9.20 -6.43 -7.72
N LYS A 117 8.93 -7.73 -7.60
CA LYS A 117 9.80 -8.67 -6.86
C LYS A 117 11.18 -8.87 -7.48
N GLU A 118 11.36 -8.57 -8.75
CA GLU A 118 12.69 -8.63 -9.40
C GLU A 118 13.63 -7.56 -8.84
N TYR A 119 13.11 -6.36 -8.54
CA TYR A 119 13.86 -5.27 -7.93
C TYR A 119 13.82 -5.31 -6.40
N PHE A 120 12.69 -5.68 -5.83
CA PHE A 120 12.42 -5.63 -4.38
C PHE A 120 11.97 -7.00 -3.84
N PRO A 121 12.86 -8.01 -3.86
CA PRO A 121 12.46 -9.39 -3.48
C PRO A 121 12.02 -9.53 -2.03
N HIS A 122 12.47 -8.64 -1.14
CA HIS A 122 12.18 -8.67 0.30
C HIS A 122 10.93 -7.87 0.70
N HIS A 123 10.39 -7.06 -0.21
CA HIS A 123 9.18 -6.29 0.11
C HIS A 123 7.99 -7.21 0.34
N GLN A 124 7.28 -6.96 1.42
CA GLN A 124 5.92 -7.43 1.57
C GLN A 124 5.01 -6.61 0.65
N TYR A 125 3.88 -7.20 0.32
CA TYR A 125 2.87 -6.57 -0.52
C TYR A 125 1.52 -6.70 0.15
N ASP A 126 0.76 -5.64 0.18
CA ASP A 126 -0.66 -5.72 0.45
C ASP A 126 -1.48 -4.81 -0.46
N THR A 127 -2.74 -5.14 -0.60
CA THR A 127 -3.74 -4.31 -1.25
C THR A 127 -5.06 -4.44 -0.52
N ASN A 128 -5.92 -3.45 -0.70
CA ASN A 128 -7.27 -3.53 -0.16
C ASN A 128 -8.33 -3.12 -1.19
N TYR A 129 -9.52 -3.62 -0.99
CA TYR A 129 -10.74 -3.18 -1.64
C TYR A 129 -11.57 -2.35 -0.66
N GLY A 130 -11.85 -1.12 -1.02
CA GLY A 130 -12.67 -0.23 -0.23
C GLY A 130 -13.14 0.97 -1.04
N LEU A 131 -14.07 1.71 -0.47
CA LEU A 131 -14.70 2.89 -1.07
C LEU A 131 -14.64 4.05 -0.08
N SER A 132 -14.77 5.28 -0.60
CA SER A 132 -14.91 6.48 0.26
C SER A 132 -16.11 6.38 1.18
N GLU A 133 -17.18 5.75 0.72
CA GLU A 133 -18.41 5.52 1.47
C GLU A 133 -18.21 4.58 2.67
N SER A 134 -17.32 3.61 2.56
CA SER A 134 -16.94 2.72 3.66
C SER A 134 -15.91 3.34 4.62
N ILE A 135 -15.25 4.40 4.19
CA ILE A 135 -14.14 5.09 4.92
C ILE A 135 -12.96 4.13 5.20
N GLY A 136 -12.81 3.09 4.42
CA GLY A 136 -11.70 2.17 4.67
C GLY A 136 -11.80 0.87 3.92
N PRO A 137 -10.85 -0.03 4.17
CA PRO A 137 -10.81 -1.30 3.50
C PRO A 137 -11.94 -2.21 3.99
N GLY A 138 -12.66 -2.81 3.04
CA GLY A 138 -13.61 -3.87 3.33
C GLY A 138 -12.96 -5.24 3.24
N CYS A 139 -12.18 -5.47 2.17
CA CYS A 139 -11.39 -6.69 2.00
C CYS A 139 -9.92 -6.35 1.83
N VAL A 140 -9.05 -7.28 2.23
CA VAL A 140 -7.60 -7.12 2.19
C VAL A 140 -6.93 -8.37 1.66
N HIS A 141 -5.90 -8.18 0.84
CA HIS A 141 -4.98 -9.19 0.39
C HIS A 141 -3.60 -8.87 0.98
N LEU A 142 -3.11 -9.72 1.85
CA LEU A 142 -1.88 -9.51 2.59
C LEU A 142 -0.79 -10.47 2.15
N GLY A 143 0.40 -9.90 1.97
CA GLY A 143 1.63 -10.65 1.75
C GLY A 143 1.89 -11.06 0.30
N VAL A 144 3.15 -10.96 -0.09
CA VAL A 144 3.63 -11.38 -1.41
C VAL A 144 3.70 -12.90 -1.58
N ASP A 145 3.58 -13.66 -0.49
CA ASP A 145 3.60 -15.13 -0.54
C ASP A 145 2.36 -15.72 -1.23
N ASN A 146 1.32 -14.89 -1.41
CA ASN A 146 0.12 -15.24 -2.16
C ASN A 146 0.15 -14.66 -3.59
N ILE A 147 1.30 -14.64 -4.23
CA ILE A 147 1.47 -14.02 -5.55
C ILE A 147 0.63 -14.66 -6.66
N ASP A 148 0.29 -15.91 -6.53
CA ASP A 148 -0.66 -16.63 -7.40
C ASP A 148 -2.11 -16.15 -7.21
N LYS A 149 -2.39 -15.48 -6.11
CA LYS A 149 -3.68 -14.86 -5.78
C LYS A 149 -3.72 -13.35 -6.04
N VAL A 150 -2.63 -12.75 -6.52
CA VAL A 150 -2.60 -11.33 -6.86
C VAL A 150 -3.68 -11.01 -7.90
N GLY A 151 -4.37 -9.90 -7.71
CA GLY A 151 -5.57 -9.53 -8.46
C GLY A 151 -6.87 -9.85 -7.73
N ALA A 152 -6.84 -10.75 -6.73
CA ALA A 152 -7.96 -10.93 -5.81
C ALA A 152 -8.02 -9.76 -4.81
N ILE A 153 -9.24 -9.39 -4.39
CA ILE A 153 -9.43 -8.39 -3.33
C ILE A 153 -9.17 -8.94 -1.92
N GLY A 154 -8.87 -10.23 -1.82
CA GLY A 154 -8.54 -10.90 -0.57
C GLY A 154 -9.74 -11.32 0.25
N LYS A 155 -9.61 -11.21 1.56
CA LYS A 155 -10.60 -11.62 2.57
C LYS A 155 -11.13 -10.41 3.32
N ALA A 156 -12.25 -10.59 4.04
CA ALA A 156 -12.76 -9.55 4.95
C ALA A 156 -11.65 -9.03 5.88
N GLY A 157 -11.48 -7.73 5.91
CA GLY A 157 -10.50 -7.06 6.72
C GLY A 157 -10.91 -6.97 8.21
N TYR A 158 -10.03 -6.38 9.01
CA TYR A 158 -10.27 -6.23 10.44
C TYR A 158 -11.57 -5.47 10.75
N GLY A 159 -12.47 -6.15 11.47
CA GLY A 159 -13.78 -5.59 11.83
C GLY A 159 -14.79 -5.51 10.69
N TRP A 160 -14.57 -6.25 9.61
CA TRP A 160 -15.47 -6.37 8.47
C TRP A 160 -15.95 -7.81 8.28
N GLU A 161 -17.08 -7.95 7.63
CA GLU A 161 -17.61 -9.22 7.13
C GLU A 161 -17.82 -9.13 5.62
N ALA A 162 -17.57 -10.22 4.91
CA ALA A 162 -17.80 -10.33 3.48
C ALA A 162 -18.52 -11.64 3.16
N LYS A 163 -19.45 -11.59 2.21
CA LYS A 163 -20.12 -12.76 1.67
C LYS A 163 -20.22 -12.67 0.16
N ILE A 164 -20.23 -13.81 -0.49
CA ILE A 164 -20.56 -13.92 -1.91
C ILE A 164 -22.05 -14.22 -2.00
N ILE A 165 -22.73 -13.52 -2.88
CA ILE A 165 -24.18 -13.70 -3.12
C ILE A 165 -24.41 -13.97 -4.60
N ASP A 166 -25.48 -14.70 -4.90
CA ASP A 166 -26.01 -14.86 -6.25
C ASP A 166 -26.85 -13.64 -6.70
N GLU A 167 -27.43 -13.74 -7.90
CA GLU A 167 -28.29 -12.69 -8.45
C GLU A 167 -29.60 -12.48 -7.65
N GLN A 168 -30.01 -13.47 -6.86
CA GLN A 168 -31.18 -13.43 -5.97
C GLN A 168 -30.86 -12.85 -4.59
N GLY A 169 -29.55 -12.63 -4.29
CA GLY A 169 -29.08 -12.12 -3.01
C GLY A 169 -28.83 -13.19 -1.95
N GLU A 170 -28.93 -14.46 -2.31
CA GLU A 170 -28.64 -15.59 -1.42
C GLU A 170 -27.13 -15.84 -1.34
N THR A 171 -26.66 -16.31 -0.18
CA THR A 171 -25.25 -16.63 0.03
C THR A 171 -24.86 -17.89 -0.73
N VAL A 172 -23.78 -17.84 -1.50
CA VAL A 172 -23.25 -18.97 -2.30
C VAL A 172 -22.09 -19.63 -1.56
#